data_381a58c3b38f57e864baf4620f87c403
#
_entry.id   381a58c3b38f57e864baf4620f87c403
#
_cell.length_a   1.000
_cell.length_b   1.000
_cell.length_c   1.000
_cell.angle_alpha   90.00
_cell.angle_beta   90.00
_cell.angle_gamma   90.00
#
_symmetry.space_group_name_H-M   'P 1'
#
loop_
_entity.id
_entity.type
_entity.pdbx_description
1 polymer ?
#
loop_
_entity_poly.entity_id
_entity_poly.type
_entity_poly.pdbx_seq_one_letter_code
_entity_poly.pdbx_strand_id
1 'polypeptide(L)'
;SAAIDTLDVFAEKLPEMNITRVKGKYMLMSGQELSGDAVAAWEEIKAHIARFLAADIIVISTPMWNFGIPYRLKHYIDVVWQPGFMFKYTENGPVGLAAGRKVFVVSTRGGDYSAGTPAEPYDQITPYLKTVLGWAGITDLTFISGQPMDANTEDGREAKIKEAIARI
;
A
#
# COMPACT_ATOMS: atom_id res chain seq x y z
N SER A 1 13.94 -21.69 -4.65
CA SER A 1 14.13 -20.22 -4.52
C SER A 1 12.83 -19.52 -4.81
N ALA A 2 12.45 -18.54 -3.99
CA ALA A 2 11.28 -17.73 -4.25
C ALA A 2 11.53 -16.84 -5.49
N ALA A 3 10.53 -16.67 -6.34
CA ALA A 3 10.57 -15.66 -7.42
C ALA A 3 10.34 -14.28 -6.79
N ILE A 4 11.17 -13.32 -7.16
CA ILE A 4 11.02 -11.91 -6.72
C ILE A 4 10.55 -11.08 -7.90
N ASP A 5 9.41 -10.42 -7.71
CA ASP A 5 8.89 -9.40 -8.64
C ASP A 5 9.03 -8.03 -7.98
N THR A 6 9.71 -7.10 -8.64
CA THR A 6 9.97 -5.74 -8.12
C THR A 6 9.21 -4.71 -8.95
N LEU A 7 8.46 -3.84 -8.25
CA LEU A 7 7.75 -2.71 -8.83
C LEU A 7 8.32 -1.40 -8.27
N ASP A 8 8.98 -0.61 -9.10
CA ASP A 8 9.30 0.78 -8.78
C ASP A 8 8.14 1.68 -9.19
N VAL A 9 7.35 2.13 -8.21
CA VAL A 9 6.16 2.96 -8.46
C VAL A 9 6.48 4.34 -9.07
N PHE A 10 7.73 4.80 -8.99
CA PHE A 10 8.16 6.06 -9.64
C PHE A 10 8.55 5.85 -11.10
N ALA A 11 9.09 4.69 -11.46
CA ALA A 11 9.44 4.34 -12.84
C ALA A 11 8.24 3.74 -13.62
N GLU A 12 7.30 3.08 -12.93
CA GLU A 12 6.15 2.44 -13.54
C GLU A 12 5.15 3.45 -14.11
N LYS A 13 4.65 3.17 -15.31
CA LYS A 13 3.53 3.93 -15.89
C LYS A 13 2.21 3.45 -15.28
N LEU A 14 1.83 4.06 -14.16
CA LEU A 14 0.54 3.76 -13.53
C LEU A 14 -0.62 4.40 -14.31
N PRO A 15 -1.76 3.68 -14.46
CA PRO A 15 -2.95 4.23 -15.11
C PRO A 15 -3.55 5.39 -14.29
N GLU A 16 -3.84 6.50 -14.93
CA GLU A 16 -4.51 7.62 -14.30
C GLU A 16 -5.97 7.28 -13.96
N MET A 17 -6.45 7.69 -12.79
CA MET A 17 -7.86 7.54 -12.39
C MET A 17 -8.72 8.65 -13.03
N ASN A 18 -8.84 8.61 -14.36
CA ASN A 18 -9.68 9.53 -15.15
C ASN A 18 -11.18 9.19 -15.02
N ILE A 19 -12.03 10.04 -15.61
CA ILE A 19 -13.49 9.92 -15.50
C ILE A 19 -14.02 8.57 -16.02
N THR A 20 -13.46 8.00 -17.08
CA THR A 20 -13.87 6.69 -17.63
C THR A 20 -13.58 5.57 -16.63
N ARG A 21 -12.40 5.56 -16.02
CA ARG A 21 -12.02 4.58 -14.99
C ARG A 21 -12.83 4.75 -13.70
N VAL A 22 -13.10 6.01 -13.31
CA VAL A 22 -13.98 6.28 -12.16
C VAL A 22 -15.41 5.81 -12.40
N LYS A 23 -15.97 6.02 -13.60
CA LYS A 23 -17.28 5.47 -13.96
C LYS A 23 -17.28 3.93 -13.85
N GLY A 24 -16.26 3.26 -14.38
CA GLY A 24 -16.14 1.81 -14.24
C GLY A 24 -16.06 1.36 -12.77
N LYS A 25 -15.38 2.10 -11.90
CA LYS A 25 -15.40 1.83 -10.45
C LYS A 25 -16.82 1.84 -9.87
N TYR A 26 -17.63 2.85 -10.20
CA TYR A 26 -19.00 2.92 -9.72
C TYR A 26 -19.89 1.82 -10.30
N MET A 27 -19.67 1.37 -11.54
CA MET A 27 -20.35 0.20 -12.09
C MET A 27 -20.07 -1.05 -11.24
N LEU A 28 -18.80 -1.32 -10.94
CA LEU A 28 -18.40 -2.44 -10.07
C LEU A 28 -18.96 -2.31 -8.64
N MET A 29 -18.99 -1.11 -8.07
CA MET A 29 -19.59 -0.86 -6.75
C MET A 29 -21.09 -1.13 -6.71
N SER A 30 -21.78 -0.93 -7.83
CA SER A 30 -23.20 -1.21 -7.99
C SER A 30 -23.51 -2.67 -8.41
N GLY A 31 -22.48 -3.53 -8.42
CA GLY A 31 -22.61 -4.93 -8.83
C GLY A 31 -22.82 -5.12 -10.34
N GLN A 32 -22.55 -4.10 -11.14
CA GLN A 32 -22.63 -4.13 -12.61
C GLN A 32 -21.31 -4.60 -13.21
N GLU A 33 -21.38 -5.22 -14.37
CA GLU A 33 -20.19 -5.49 -15.17
C GLU A 33 -19.71 -4.24 -15.90
N LEU A 34 -18.39 -4.19 -16.16
CA LEU A 34 -17.81 -3.12 -16.97
C LEU A 34 -18.37 -3.18 -18.40
N SER A 35 -18.73 -2.03 -18.95
CA SER A 35 -19.24 -1.92 -20.31
C SER A 35 -18.70 -0.70 -21.06
N GLY A 36 -18.84 -0.70 -22.37
CA GLY A 36 -18.36 0.38 -23.23
C GLY A 36 -16.86 0.64 -23.06
N ASP A 37 -16.48 1.91 -23.06
CA ASP A 37 -15.07 2.33 -22.96
C ASP A 37 -14.41 1.94 -21.64
N ALA A 38 -15.20 1.65 -20.59
CA ALA A 38 -14.65 1.23 -19.31
C ALA A 38 -13.97 -0.16 -19.39
N VAL A 39 -14.39 -1.05 -20.28
CA VAL A 39 -13.80 -2.37 -20.45
C VAL A 39 -12.30 -2.24 -20.78
N ALA A 40 -11.98 -1.53 -21.87
CA ALA A 40 -10.60 -1.34 -22.31
C ALA A 40 -9.78 -0.50 -21.31
N ALA A 41 -10.39 0.55 -20.72
CA ALA A 41 -9.72 1.43 -19.76
C ALA A 41 -9.32 0.71 -18.46
N TRP A 42 -9.98 -0.41 -18.12
CA TRP A 42 -9.73 -1.18 -16.90
C TRP A 42 -8.75 -2.32 -17.07
N GLU A 43 -8.31 -2.66 -18.28
CA GLU A 43 -7.35 -3.76 -18.50
C GLU A 43 -6.00 -3.48 -17.78
N GLU A 44 -5.48 -2.25 -17.84
CA GLU A 44 -4.26 -1.87 -17.11
C GLU A 44 -4.46 -1.97 -15.58
N ILE A 45 -5.61 -1.54 -15.07
CA ILE A 45 -5.93 -1.63 -13.63
C ILE A 45 -5.97 -3.10 -13.21
N LYS A 46 -6.65 -3.95 -13.97
CA LYS A 46 -6.75 -5.41 -13.70
C LYS A 46 -5.37 -6.07 -13.70
N ALA A 47 -4.47 -5.66 -14.61
CA ALA A 47 -3.11 -6.18 -14.67
C ALA A 47 -2.33 -5.86 -13.38
N HIS A 48 -2.41 -4.62 -12.88
CA HIS A 48 -1.79 -4.25 -11.60
C HIS A 48 -2.40 -4.98 -10.41
N ILE A 49 -3.72 -5.16 -10.38
CA ILE A 49 -4.41 -5.94 -9.35
C ILE A 49 -3.94 -7.40 -9.38
N ALA A 50 -3.92 -8.02 -10.56
CA ALA A 50 -3.49 -9.41 -10.72
C ALA A 50 -2.02 -9.60 -10.27
N ARG A 51 -1.13 -8.65 -10.63
CA ARG A 51 0.25 -8.63 -10.18
C ARG A 51 0.37 -8.56 -8.65
N PHE A 52 -0.39 -7.68 -7.99
CA PHE A 52 -0.43 -7.58 -6.53
C PHE A 52 -0.94 -8.87 -5.89
N LEU A 53 -2.03 -9.43 -6.43
CA LEU A 53 -2.66 -10.64 -5.89
C LEU A 53 -1.86 -11.92 -6.17
N ALA A 54 -0.90 -11.92 -7.09
CA ALA A 54 -0.03 -13.05 -7.36
C ALA A 54 1.05 -13.28 -6.28
N ALA A 55 1.32 -12.28 -5.44
CA ALA A 55 2.32 -12.37 -4.39
C ALA A 55 1.74 -12.93 -3.09
N ASP A 56 2.43 -13.89 -2.47
CA ASP A 56 2.11 -14.40 -1.12
C ASP A 56 2.70 -13.50 -0.04
N ILE A 57 3.90 -12.94 -0.32
CA ILE A 57 4.62 -12.03 0.57
C ILE A 57 4.85 -10.72 -0.17
N ILE A 58 4.48 -9.61 0.45
CA ILE A 58 4.61 -8.29 -0.14
C ILE A 58 5.50 -7.42 0.75
N VAL A 59 6.49 -6.76 0.15
CA VAL A 59 7.33 -5.79 0.83
C VAL A 59 7.04 -4.40 0.26
N ILE A 60 6.54 -3.50 1.11
CA ILE A 60 6.33 -2.09 0.76
C ILE A 60 7.48 -1.29 1.37
N SER A 61 8.42 -0.83 0.54
CA SER A 61 9.50 0.06 0.96
C SER A 61 9.13 1.50 0.63
N THR A 62 9.12 2.38 1.64
CA THR A 62 8.63 3.75 1.47
C THR A 62 9.27 4.74 2.43
N PRO A 63 9.69 5.94 1.99
CA PRO A 63 10.01 7.03 2.91
C PRO A 63 8.73 7.68 3.45
N MET A 64 8.88 8.43 4.54
CA MET A 64 7.82 9.37 4.98
C MET A 64 7.99 10.71 4.27
N TRP A 65 6.95 11.15 3.55
CA TRP A 65 6.86 12.49 2.98
C TRP A 65 5.66 13.23 3.56
N ASN A 66 5.91 14.39 4.15
CA ASN A 66 4.85 15.20 4.78
C ASN A 66 3.94 14.37 5.70
N PHE A 67 4.56 13.59 6.60
CA PHE A 67 3.92 12.70 7.59
C PHE A 67 3.25 11.44 7.02
N GLY A 68 3.13 11.28 5.71
CA GLY A 68 2.44 10.18 5.04
C GLY A 68 3.31 9.44 4.03
N ILE A 69 2.66 8.57 3.27
CA ILE A 69 3.27 7.87 2.15
C ILE A 69 3.46 8.81 0.94
N PRO A 70 4.49 8.60 0.10
CA PRO A 70 4.65 9.34 -1.15
C PRO A 70 3.44 9.23 -2.07
N TYR A 71 3.16 10.30 -2.83
CA TYR A 71 2.00 10.36 -3.74
C TYR A 71 1.96 9.23 -4.77
N ARG A 72 3.11 8.72 -5.22
CA ARG A 72 3.18 7.61 -6.18
C ARG A 72 2.72 6.30 -5.55
N LEU A 73 3.07 6.03 -4.29
CA LEU A 73 2.57 4.87 -3.56
C LEU A 73 1.05 5.00 -3.32
N LYS A 74 0.59 6.21 -2.98
CA LYS A 74 -0.87 6.47 -2.86
C LYS A 74 -1.57 6.23 -4.19
N HIS A 75 -1.01 6.71 -5.32
CA HIS A 75 -1.56 6.46 -6.65
C HIS A 75 -1.64 4.95 -6.97
N TYR A 76 -0.58 4.18 -6.69
CA TYR A 76 -0.60 2.74 -6.88
C TYR A 76 -1.70 2.06 -6.04
N ILE A 77 -1.84 2.45 -4.78
CA ILE A 77 -2.92 1.97 -3.92
C ILE A 77 -4.28 2.33 -4.52
N ASP A 78 -4.48 3.56 -4.99
CA ASP A 78 -5.74 3.99 -5.61
C ASP A 78 -6.07 3.22 -6.90
N VAL A 79 -5.05 2.77 -7.63
CA VAL A 79 -5.22 1.90 -8.81
C VAL A 79 -5.61 0.49 -8.41
N VAL A 80 -4.95 -0.09 -7.42
CA VAL A 80 -5.12 -1.52 -7.06
C VAL A 80 -6.33 -1.75 -6.16
N TRP A 81 -6.65 -0.83 -5.23
CA TRP A 81 -7.74 -1.02 -4.25
C TRP A 81 -9.11 -0.80 -4.87
N GLN A 82 -9.56 -1.75 -5.70
CA GLN A 82 -10.82 -1.63 -6.42
C GLN A 82 -11.88 -2.61 -5.88
N PRO A 83 -13.16 -2.17 -5.84
CA PRO A 83 -14.28 -3.02 -5.45
C PRO A 83 -14.43 -4.20 -6.42
N GLY A 84 -14.85 -5.35 -5.90
CA GLY A 84 -14.94 -6.60 -6.64
C GLY A 84 -13.64 -7.37 -6.80
N PHE A 85 -12.47 -6.73 -6.51
CA PHE A 85 -11.14 -7.34 -6.59
C PHE A 85 -10.43 -7.40 -5.24
N MET A 86 -10.30 -6.27 -4.56
CA MET A 86 -9.62 -6.21 -3.25
C MET A 86 -10.58 -6.32 -2.08
N PHE A 87 -11.82 -5.94 -2.28
CA PHE A 87 -12.90 -6.02 -1.30
C PHE A 87 -14.25 -6.02 -2.00
N LYS A 88 -15.30 -6.47 -1.30
CA LYS A 88 -16.69 -6.37 -1.75
C LYS A 88 -17.59 -5.91 -0.61
N TYR A 89 -18.68 -5.24 -0.96
CA TYR A 89 -19.74 -4.93 0.00
C TYR A 89 -20.72 -6.09 0.09
N THR A 90 -21.14 -6.40 1.30
CA THR A 90 -22.16 -7.41 1.60
C THR A 90 -23.20 -6.81 2.54
N GLU A 91 -24.33 -7.49 2.75
CA GLU A 91 -25.35 -7.09 3.71
C GLU A 91 -24.80 -6.97 5.14
N ASN A 92 -23.75 -7.73 5.45
CA ASN A 92 -23.07 -7.72 6.76
C ASN A 92 -21.85 -6.78 6.82
N GLY A 93 -21.68 -5.89 5.82
CA GLY A 93 -20.56 -4.98 5.71
C GLY A 93 -19.50 -5.38 4.68
N PRO A 94 -18.39 -4.67 4.62
CA PRO A 94 -17.33 -4.95 3.66
C PRO A 94 -16.56 -6.23 4.01
N VAL A 95 -16.19 -7.00 2.98
CA VAL A 95 -15.36 -8.20 3.09
C VAL A 95 -14.14 -8.05 2.21
N GLY A 96 -12.94 -8.22 2.79
CA GLY A 96 -11.67 -8.21 2.06
C GLY A 96 -11.50 -9.49 1.23
N LEU A 97 -10.93 -9.36 0.04
CA LEU A 97 -10.73 -10.45 -0.92
C LEU A 97 -9.25 -10.84 -1.10
N ALA A 98 -8.33 -10.15 -0.42
CA ALA A 98 -6.90 -10.37 -0.51
C ALA A 98 -6.29 -11.02 0.76
N ALA A 99 -7.10 -11.72 1.56
CA ALA A 99 -6.65 -12.40 2.77
C ALA A 99 -5.56 -13.48 2.49
N GLY A 100 -4.81 -13.85 3.54
CA GLY A 100 -3.78 -14.88 3.48
C GLY A 100 -2.41 -14.40 3.01
N ARG A 101 -2.24 -13.13 2.73
CA ARG A 101 -0.96 -12.50 2.36
C ARG A 101 -0.25 -11.93 3.58
N LYS A 102 1.08 -12.01 3.57
CA LYS A 102 1.94 -11.36 4.56
C LYS A 102 2.52 -10.09 3.99
N VAL A 103 2.43 -8.98 4.72
CA VAL A 103 2.95 -7.68 4.26
C VAL A 103 3.96 -7.14 5.26
N PHE A 104 5.15 -6.82 4.76
CA PHE A 104 6.16 -6.05 5.46
C PHE A 104 6.13 -4.62 4.95
N VAL A 105 5.99 -3.66 5.86
CA VAL A 105 6.12 -2.24 5.56
C VAL A 105 7.45 -1.75 6.13
N VAL A 106 8.39 -1.48 5.25
CA VAL A 106 9.71 -0.92 5.61
C VAL A 106 9.69 0.58 5.32
N SER A 107 9.83 1.41 6.36
CA SER A 107 9.77 2.86 6.20
C SER A 107 10.98 3.56 6.81
N THR A 108 11.44 4.64 6.16
CA THR A 108 12.41 5.58 6.73
C THR A 108 11.72 6.88 7.07
N ARG A 109 12.08 7.47 8.22
CA ARG A 109 11.43 8.66 8.78
C ARG A 109 12.48 9.62 9.32
N GLY A 110 12.36 10.91 9.03
CA GLY A 110 13.29 11.93 9.52
C GLY A 110 13.26 12.06 11.03
N GLY A 111 12.07 12.28 11.61
CA GLY A 111 11.85 12.37 13.05
C GLY A 111 11.57 11.01 13.71
N ASP A 112 11.44 11.02 15.03
CA ASP A 112 11.03 9.86 15.82
C ASP A 112 9.51 9.88 16.07
N TYR A 113 8.81 9.01 15.38
CA TYR A 113 7.34 8.82 15.47
C TYR A 113 6.97 7.55 16.24
N SER A 114 7.88 7.06 17.09
CA SER A 114 7.61 5.89 17.95
C SER A 114 6.50 6.16 18.93
N ALA A 115 5.85 5.09 19.41
CA ALA A 115 4.82 5.18 20.44
C ALA A 115 5.35 5.91 21.71
N GLY A 116 4.56 6.85 22.23
CA GLY A 116 4.89 7.66 23.40
C GLY A 116 5.77 8.89 23.11
N THR A 117 6.22 9.12 21.86
CA THR A 117 6.92 10.36 21.51
C THR A 117 5.93 11.50 21.21
N PRO A 118 6.34 12.78 21.36
CA PRO A 118 5.49 13.92 20.98
C PRO A 118 5.08 13.94 19.51
N ALA A 119 5.85 13.29 18.62
CA ALA A 119 5.57 13.23 17.20
C ALA A 119 4.71 12.03 16.78
N GLU A 120 4.44 11.06 17.66
CA GLU A 120 3.58 9.90 17.39
C GLU A 120 2.25 10.27 16.68
N PRO A 121 1.49 11.31 17.13
CA PRO A 121 0.22 11.67 16.50
C PRO A 121 0.32 12.10 15.03
N TYR A 122 1.51 12.44 14.56
CA TYR A 122 1.75 12.84 13.17
C TYR A 122 2.13 11.66 12.26
N ASP A 123 2.25 10.42 12.78
CA ASP A 123 2.42 9.24 11.93
C ASP A 123 1.13 8.94 11.16
N GLN A 124 1.13 9.27 9.88
CA GLN A 124 0.04 8.95 8.97
C GLN A 124 0.37 7.76 8.03
N ILE A 125 1.55 7.14 8.15
CA ILE A 125 1.91 5.94 7.38
C ILE A 125 1.27 4.70 8.02
N THR A 126 1.56 4.47 9.29
CA THR A 126 1.15 3.24 9.99
C THR A 126 -0.37 3.09 10.05
N PRO A 127 -1.16 4.06 10.54
CA PRO A 127 -2.61 3.93 10.60
C PRO A 127 -3.26 3.83 9.23
N TYR A 128 -2.76 4.60 8.24
CA TYR A 128 -3.28 4.55 6.88
C TYR A 128 -3.08 3.17 6.25
N LEU A 129 -1.85 2.63 6.27
CA LEU A 129 -1.56 1.33 5.68
C LEU A 129 -2.26 0.18 6.42
N LYS A 130 -2.36 0.25 7.76
CA LYS A 130 -3.18 -0.71 8.53
C LYS A 130 -4.64 -0.71 8.05
N THR A 131 -5.21 0.48 7.86
CA THR A 131 -6.60 0.62 7.43
C THR A 131 -6.81 0.06 6.03
N VAL A 132 -6.01 0.49 5.05
CA VAL A 132 -6.22 0.11 3.65
C VAL A 132 -5.93 -1.38 3.40
N LEU A 133 -4.86 -1.93 4.01
CA LEU A 133 -4.52 -3.34 3.91
C LEU A 133 -5.56 -4.21 4.63
N GLY A 134 -5.96 -3.81 5.84
CA GLY A 134 -7.01 -4.48 6.61
C GLY A 134 -8.36 -4.50 5.89
N TRP A 135 -8.71 -3.42 5.18
CA TRP A 135 -9.90 -3.37 4.36
C TRP A 135 -9.93 -4.43 3.24
N ALA A 136 -8.76 -4.76 2.70
CA ALA A 136 -8.60 -5.85 1.74
C ALA A 136 -8.51 -7.25 2.39
N GLY A 137 -8.59 -7.34 3.72
CA GLY A 137 -8.51 -8.60 4.48
C GLY A 137 -7.08 -9.04 4.80
N ILE A 138 -6.08 -8.20 4.54
CA ILE A 138 -4.68 -8.49 4.86
C ILE A 138 -4.42 -8.06 6.30
N THR A 139 -4.22 -9.02 7.20
CA THR A 139 -4.06 -8.79 8.66
C THR A 139 -2.68 -9.18 9.18
N ASP A 140 -1.89 -9.99 8.45
CA ASP A 140 -0.51 -10.31 8.79
C ASP A 140 0.42 -9.19 8.32
N LEU A 141 0.57 -8.16 9.18
CA LEU A 141 1.31 -6.93 8.89
C LEU A 141 2.47 -6.76 9.85
N THR A 142 3.66 -6.56 9.30
CA THR A 142 4.87 -6.21 10.06
C THR A 142 5.37 -4.83 9.62
N PHE A 143 5.48 -3.91 10.57
CA PHE A 143 6.00 -2.55 10.33
C PHE A 143 7.43 -2.43 10.87
N ILE A 144 8.34 -2.00 10.02
CA ILE A 144 9.76 -1.82 10.28
C ILE A 144 10.10 -0.37 9.97
N SER A 145 10.49 0.41 10.97
CA SER A 145 10.76 1.83 10.81
C SER A 145 12.20 2.16 11.19
N GLY A 146 12.99 2.65 10.23
CA GLY A 146 14.27 3.32 10.48
C GLY A 146 13.98 4.77 10.88
N GLN A 147 14.17 5.12 12.15
CA GLN A 147 13.89 6.44 12.70
C GLN A 147 14.63 6.69 14.02
N PRO A 148 14.98 7.97 14.36
CA PRO A 148 15.00 9.12 13.48
C PRO A 148 16.20 9.06 12.52
N MET A 149 16.02 9.48 11.25
CA MET A 149 17.10 9.44 10.26
C MET A 149 17.79 10.80 10.07
N ASP A 150 17.07 11.91 10.25
CA ASP A 150 17.60 13.25 10.00
C ASP A 150 18.57 13.73 11.10
N ALA A 151 18.37 13.27 12.33
CA ALA A 151 19.17 13.66 13.48
C ALA A 151 20.50 12.88 13.59
N ASN A 152 20.77 11.92 12.70
CA ASN A 152 21.91 11.02 12.82
C ASN A 152 23.00 11.31 11.77
N THR A 153 24.26 11.11 12.21
CA THR A 153 25.40 10.93 11.31
C THR A 153 25.21 9.70 10.44
N GLU A 154 26.03 9.50 9.42
CA GLU A 154 25.98 8.32 8.55
C GLU A 154 26.05 7.02 9.36
N ASP A 155 27.01 6.91 10.29
CA ASP A 155 27.15 5.78 11.22
C ASP A 155 25.90 5.58 12.09
N GLY A 156 25.28 6.67 12.53
CA GLY A 156 24.05 6.63 13.32
C GLY A 156 22.85 6.11 12.52
N ARG A 157 22.75 6.45 11.23
CA ARG A 157 21.73 5.92 10.31
C ARG A 157 21.88 4.43 10.09
N GLU A 158 23.12 3.97 9.84
CA GLU A 158 23.40 2.52 9.72
C GLU A 158 23.04 1.76 10.99
N ALA A 159 23.34 2.29 12.17
CA ALA A 159 22.97 1.67 13.43
C ALA A 159 21.45 1.55 13.58
N LYS A 160 20.67 2.57 13.19
CA LYS A 160 19.21 2.55 13.19
C LYS A 160 18.63 1.54 12.21
N ILE A 161 19.23 1.39 11.05
CA ILE A 161 18.83 0.35 10.08
C ILE A 161 19.10 -1.05 10.65
N LYS A 162 20.27 -1.29 11.25
CA LYS A 162 20.60 -2.57 11.88
C LYS A 162 19.63 -2.89 13.03
N GLU A 163 19.30 -1.89 13.87
CA GLU A 163 18.31 -2.04 14.94
C GLU A 163 16.91 -2.42 14.39
N ALA A 164 16.48 -1.76 13.31
CA ALA A 164 15.20 -2.05 12.69
C ALA A 164 15.15 -3.48 12.09
N ILE A 165 16.25 -3.91 11.46
CA ILE A 165 16.39 -5.28 10.90
C ILE A 165 16.36 -6.34 12.01
N ALA A 166 16.99 -6.08 13.16
CA ALA A 166 17.04 -7.02 14.27
C ALA A 166 15.66 -7.29 14.94
N ARG A 167 14.63 -6.53 14.57
CA ARG A 167 13.25 -6.71 15.06
C ARG A 167 12.39 -7.64 14.17
N ILE A 168 12.96 -8.14 13.08
CA ILE A 168 12.32 -9.10 12.17
C ILE A 168 12.55 -10.55 12.64
#